data_04d6023f5f1ea87031920c48aa485599
#
_entry.id   04d6023f5f1ea87031920c48aa485599
#
_cell.length_a   1.000
_cell.length_b   1.000
_cell.length_c   1.000
_cell.angle_alpha   90.00
_cell.angle_beta   90.00
_cell.angle_gamma   90.00
#
_symmetry.space_group_name_H-M   'P 1'
#
loop_
_entity.id
_entity.type
_entity.pdbx_description
1 polymer ?
#
loop_
_entity_poly.entity_id
_entity_poly.type
_entity_poly.pdbx_seq_one_letter_code
_entity_poly.pdbx_strand_id
1 'polypeptide(L)'
;MKRFLPFVIVAALLFPTFSHPVSAAEGQSAELATKARSAVLIERDTGAVLFEKNSQQPLPPASMTKIMTMILIMDALDKGKITLNEKVRASEYAASMGGSQIFLEPGEEMTVNDMLKGIAIGSGNDASVAMAEHLAGSEKAFVTMMNKKAKQLGLKNTHFANPTGLPVKDHYSTAYDMAMMAKELLKYDKITNYTGKYEDYLRQNTDKKFWLVNTNRLVKFYQGVDGVKTGFTGEAKYCLTATAKKGNMRVIAVVFGAETPKERNTQVTQMLDYAFNQYQTTPLYKRNALIVKASVSKGDQKKVNVVTSEPISILTKKGASTKDVTTEVKMNQDLKAPLQKGEEVGMLIIKKKGQVVSQSPLVSQGNVKEASWWHLFKRTMGMFNHSS
;
A
#
# COMPACT_ATOMS: atom_id res chain seq x y z
N MET A 1 23.67 -61.67 26.93
CA MET A 1 22.54 -60.77 27.19
C MET A 1 22.70 -59.53 26.31
N LYS A 2 21.98 -59.47 25.17
CA LYS A 2 22.02 -58.37 24.20
C LYS A 2 20.87 -57.39 24.59
N ARG A 3 21.21 -56.14 24.95
CA ARG A 3 20.21 -55.07 25.20
C ARG A 3 19.87 -54.38 23.86
N PHE A 4 18.62 -54.50 23.44
CA PHE A 4 18.03 -53.72 22.35
C PHE A 4 17.63 -52.34 22.86
N LEU A 5 18.14 -51.29 22.19
CA LEU A 5 17.70 -49.90 22.37
C LEU A 5 16.60 -49.59 21.33
N PRO A 6 15.45 -49.05 21.68
CA PRO A 6 14.47 -48.67 20.68
C PRO A 6 14.84 -47.31 20.07
N PHE A 7 14.90 -47.29 18.76
CA PHE A 7 15.06 -46.07 17.94
C PHE A 7 13.70 -45.35 17.86
N VAL A 8 13.58 -44.19 18.49
CA VAL A 8 12.39 -43.33 18.36
C VAL A 8 12.58 -42.49 17.11
N ILE A 9 11.82 -42.80 16.05
CA ILE A 9 11.73 -41.97 14.85
C ILE A 9 10.74 -40.84 15.14
N VAL A 10 11.27 -39.62 15.29
CA VAL A 10 10.44 -38.41 15.31
C VAL A 10 10.11 -38.02 13.86
N ALA A 11 8.92 -38.36 13.41
CA ALA A 11 8.39 -37.89 12.15
C ALA A 11 8.04 -36.41 12.25
N ALA A 12 8.87 -35.53 11.69
CA ALA A 12 8.55 -34.11 11.51
C ALA A 12 7.46 -34.00 10.45
N LEU A 13 6.23 -33.72 10.89
CA LEU A 13 5.12 -33.36 10.01
C LEU A 13 5.35 -31.96 9.45
N LEU A 14 5.93 -31.89 8.26
CA LEU A 14 5.93 -30.69 7.42
C LEU A 14 4.50 -30.46 6.93
N PHE A 15 3.78 -29.53 7.54
CA PHE A 15 2.53 -29.03 7.00
C PHE A 15 2.84 -28.09 5.82
N PRO A 16 2.44 -28.41 4.60
CA PRO A 16 2.53 -27.45 3.50
C PRO A 16 1.49 -26.35 3.74
N THR A 17 1.95 -25.11 3.86
CA THR A 17 1.08 -23.93 3.86
C THR A 17 0.54 -23.72 2.43
N PHE A 18 -0.54 -24.40 2.10
CA PHE A 18 -1.32 -24.10 0.90
C PHE A 18 -2.18 -22.87 1.18
N SER A 19 -1.65 -21.67 0.87
CA SER A 19 -2.49 -20.51 0.63
C SER A 19 -3.19 -20.72 -0.72
N HIS A 20 -4.38 -21.30 -0.68
CA HIS A 20 -5.23 -21.36 -1.88
C HIS A 20 -5.79 -19.96 -2.12
N PRO A 21 -5.53 -19.35 -3.28
CA PRO A 21 -6.32 -18.20 -3.69
C PRO A 21 -7.77 -18.67 -3.79
N VAL A 22 -8.68 -17.94 -3.16
CA VAL A 22 -10.12 -18.15 -3.35
C VAL A 22 -10.41 -17.90 -4.83
N SER A 23 -10.52 -18.97 -5.60
CA SER A 23 -10.97 -18.91 -6.99
C SER A 23 -12.42 -18.43 -6.99
N ALA A 24 -12.64 -17.24 -7.53
CA ALA A 24 -14.01 -16.78 -7.81
C ALA A 24 -14.64 -17.73 -8.83
N ALA A 25 -15.82 -18.24 -8.50
CA ALA A 25 -16.57 -19.16 -9.36
C ALA A 25 -16.64 -18.68 -10.82
N GLU A 26 -16.42 -19.60 -11.75
CA GLU A 26 -16.55 -19.41 -13.19
C GLU A 26 -17.97 -18.91 -13.56
N GLY A 27 -18.12 -17.57 -13.60
CA GLY A 27 -19.18 -16.92 -14.35
C GLY A 27 -18.51 -16.27 -15.54
N GLN A 28 -19.12 -16.32 -16.72
CA GLN A 28 -18.67 -15.78 -18.02
C GLN A 28 -17.60 -14.70 -17.85
N SER A 29 -16.36 -15.00 -18.24
CA SER A 29 -15.25 -14.05 -18.15
C SER A 29 -15.65 -12.84 -19.01
N ALA A 30 -16.02 -11.75 -18.35
CA ALA A 30 -16.22 -10.50 -19.06
C ALA A 30 -14.95 -10.25 -19.87
N GLU A 31 -15.08 -9.97 -21.18
CA GLU A 31 -13.94 -9.61 -22.03
C GLU A 31 -13.42 -8.24 -21.62
N LEU A 32 -12.75 -8.20 -20.45
CA LEU A 32 -12.16 -7.00 -19.89
C LEU A 32 -10.68 -6.89 -20.28
N ALA A 33 -10.20 -5.67 -20.38
CA ALA A 33 -8.79 -5.35 -20.62
C ALA A 33 -8.18 -6.04 -21.85
N THR A 34 -8.98 -6.27 -22.92
CA THR A 34 -8.55 -7.01 -24.12
C THR A 34 -7.33 -6.42 -24.81
N LYS A 35 -7.22 -5.07 -24.81
CA LYS A 35 -6.12 -4.30 -25.42
C LYS A 35 -5.00 -3.93 -24.45
N ALA A 36 -4.95 -4.53 -23.26
CA ALA A 36 -3.85 -4.41 -22.33
C ALA A 36 -2.91 -5.61 -22.43
N ARG A 37 -1.62 -5.41 -22.24
CA ARG A 37 -0.65 -6.52 -22.11
C ARG A 37 -0.87 -7.28 -20.81
N SER A 38 -1.10 -6.55 -19.74
CA SER A 38 -1.37 -7.07 -18.41
C SER A 38 -2.36 -6.16 -17.69
N ALA A 39 -3.25 -6.75 -16.90
CA ALA A 39 -4.23 -6.00 -16.11
C ALA A 39 -4.63 -6.75 -14.84
N VAL A 40 -5.07 -6.01 -13.83
CA VAL A 40 -5.70 -6.54 -12.63
C VAL A 40 -6.72 -5.57 -12.09
N LEU A 41 -7.79 -6.10 -11.53
CA LEU A 41 -8.80 -5.37 -10.79
C LEU A 41 -8.96 -6.01 -9.41
N ILE A 42 -8.78 -5.24 -8.36
CA ILE A 42 -8.96 -5.71 -6.99
C ILE A 42 -9.94 -4.84 -6.21
N GLU A 43 -10.57 -5.43 -5.20
CA GLU A 43 -11.26 -4.66 -4.17
C GLU A 43 -10.22 -4.27 -3.09
N ARG A 44 -10.21 -2.99 -2.71
CA ARG A 44 -9.12 -2.41 -1.92
C ARG A 44 -9.02 -2.95 -0.50
N ASP A 45 -10.12 -3.10 0.23
CA ASP A 45 -10.11 -3.46 1.65
C ASP A 45 -9.73 -4.93 1.84
N THR A 46 -10.30 -5.81 1.04
CA THR A 46 -10.05 -7.26 1.13
C THR A 46 -8.82 -7.71 0.32
N GLY A 47 -8.42 -6.93 -0.69
CA GLY A 47 -7.40 -7.35 -1.66
C GLY A 47 -7.89 -8.43 -2.63
N ALA A 48 -9.19 -8.76 -2.64
CA ALA A 48 -9.76 -9.77 -3.51
C ALA A 48 -9.60 -9.37 -4.98
N VAL A 49 -9.08 -10.30 -5.78
CA VAL A 49 -8.94 -10.14 -7.23
C VAL A 49 -10.31 -10.38 -7.87
N LEU A 50 -10.83 -9.37 -8.57
CA LEU A 50 -12.12 -9.41 -9.28
C LEU A 50 -11.95 -9.76 -10.77
N PHE A 51 -10.80 -9.42 -11.32
CA PHE A 51 -10.39 -9.73 -12.69
C PHE A 51 -8.86 -9.68 -12.80
N GLU A 52 -8.29 -10.55 -13.60
CA GLU A 52 -6.87 -10.49 -13.95
C GLU A 52 -6.59 -11.00 -15.36
N LYS A 53 -5.57 -10.44 -15.97
CA LYS A 53 -4.99 -10.84 -17.26
C LYS A 53 -3.48 -10.69 -17.19
N ASN A 54 -2.73 -11.78 -17.28
CA ASN A 54 -1.26 -11.78 -17.20
C ASN A 54 -0.73 -10.96 -15.99
N SER A 55 -1.47 -10.96 -14.87
CA SER A 55 -1.28 -10.01 -13.74
C SER A 55 0.09 -10.11 -13.08
N GLN A 56 0.78 -11.24 -13.23
CA GLN A 56 2.10 -11.51 -12.67
C GLN A 56 3.25 -11.30 -13.68
N GLN A 57 2.96 -10.86 -14.91
CA GLN A 57 3.98 -10.62 -15.92
C GLN A 57 4.83 -9.39 -15.56
N PRO A 58 6.17 -9.53 -15.41
CA PRO A 58 7.06 -8.38 -15.22
C PRO A 58 7.09 -7.50 -16.46
N LEU A 59 6.83 -6.22 -16.27
CA LEU A 59 6.78 -5.20 -17.32
C LEU A 59 7.37 -3.87 -16.79
N PRO A 60 7.90 -3.00 -17.64
CA PRO A 60 8.37 -1.69 -17.22
C PRO A 60 7.21 -0.82 -16.76
N PRO A 61 7.21 -0.35 -15.49
CA PRO A 61 6.09 0.39 -14.91
C PRO A 61 6.03 1.85 -15.34
N ALA A 62 7.08 2.37 -15.95
CA ALA A 62 7.24 3.79 -16.22
C ALA A 62 6.94 4.63 -14.95
N SER A 63 6.33 5.80 -15.07
CA SER A 63 6.02 6.67 -13.91
C SER A 63 5.03 6.10 -12.89
N MET A 64 4.46 4.91 -13.09
CA MET A 64 3.75 4.22 -12.00
C MET A 64 4.68 3.85 -10.84
N THR A 65 6.01 3.77 -11.09
CA THR A 65 7.07 3.68 -10.06
C THR A 65 6.89 4.68 -8.93
N LYS A 66 6.40 5.89 -9.23
CA LYS A 66 6.20 6.96 -8.25
C LYS A 66 5.14 6.63 -7.19
N ILE A 67 4.37 5.55 -7.38
CA ILE A 67 3.50 5.00 -6.32
C ILE A 67 4.38 4.59 -5.12
N MET A 68 5.49 3.88 -5.36
CA MET A 68 6.43 3.51 -4.30
C MET A 68 7.13 4.74 -3.71
N THR A 69 7.50 5.72 -4.52
CA THR A 69 8.07 7.00 -4.06
C THR A 69 7.10 7.71 -3.12
N MET A 70 5.82 7.81 -3.49
CA MET A 70 4.79 8.39 -2.64
C MET A 70 4.54 7.57 -1.36
N ILE A 71 4.60 6.23 -1.41
CA ILE A 71 4.49 5.37 -0.20
C ILE A 71 5.58 5.75 0.81
N LEU A 72 6.84 5.90 0.38
CA LEU A 72 7.94 6.22 1.29
C LEU A 72 7.82 7.64 1.85
N ILE A 73 7.36 8.61 1.06
CA ILE A 73 7.08 9.98 1.51
C ILE A 73 5.96 9.96 2.56
N MET A 74 4.84 9.28 2.27
CA MET A 74 3.71 9.20 3.18
C MET A 74 4.05 8.43 4.47
N ASP A 75 4.88 7.39 4.39
CA ASP A 75 5.37 6.66 5.56
C ASP A 75 6.25 7.55 6.46
N ALA A 76 7.09 8.40 5.86
CA ALA A 76 7.91 9.37 6.59
C ALA A 76 7.05 10.44 7.28
N LEU A 77 6.01 10.93 6.61
CA LEU A 77 5.03 11.88 7.17
C LEU A 77 4.22 11.26 8.33
N ASP A 78 3.72 10.03 8.17
CA ASP A 78 2.92 9.32 9.19
C ASP A 78 3.75 9.02 10.45
N LYS A 79 5.05 8.77 10.28
CA LYS A 79 6.01 8.56 11.37
C LYS A 79 6.57 9.86 11.98
N GLY A 80 6.18 11.02 11.44
CA GLY A 80 6.67 12.33 11.91
C GLY A 80 8.16 12.56 11.64
N LYS A 81 8.75 11.85 10.68
CA LYS A 81 10.16 12.06 10.27
C LYS A 81 10.35 13.32 9.44
N ILE A 82 9.33 13.70 8.70
CA ILE A 82 9.23 14.95 7.94
C ILE A 82 7.87 15.58 8.15
N THR A 83 7.72 16.85 7.79
CA THR A 83 6.45 17.58 7.83
C THR A 83 6.09 18.15 6.46
N LEU A 84 4.80 18.41 6.21
CA LEU A 84 4.34 18.96 4.93
C LEU A 84 4.94 20.34 4.62
N ASN A 85 5.25 21.15 5.65
CA ASN A 85 5.81 22.48 5.50
C ASN A 85 7.33 22.50 5.46
N GLU A 86 7.98 21.36 5.69
CA GLU A 86 9.42 21.23 5.62
C GLU A 86 9.93 21.54 4.22
N LYS A 87 11.07 22.26 4.13
CA LYS A 87 11.69 22.64 2.87
C LYS A 87 12.59 21.53 2.35
N VAL A 88 12.43 21.23 1.08
CA VAL A 88 13.26 20.31 0.30
C VAL A 88 14.04 21.13 -0.70
N ARG A 89 15.37 21.05 -0.63
CA ARG A 89 16.27 21.74 -1.57
C ARG A 89 16.59 20.83 -2.75
N ALA A 90 16.39 21.34 -3.97
CA ALA A 90 16.74 20.62 -5.18
C ALA A 90 18.26 20.65 -5.42
N SER A 91 18.86 19.48 -5.61
CA SER A 91 20.25 19.38 -6.10
C SER A 91 20.33 19.71 -7.59
N GLU A 92 21.54 19.96 -8.07
CA GLU A 92 21.81 20.07 -9.52
C GLU A 92 21.35 18.81 -10.26
N TYR A 93 21.60 17.64 -9.66
CA TYR A 93 21.18 16.36 -10.23
C TYR A 93 19.65 16.23 -10.31
N ALA A 94 18.92 16.52 -9.23
CA ALA A 94 17.47 16.52 -9.26
C ALA A 94 16.89 17.48 -10.30
N ALA A 95 17.42 18.71 -10.39
CA ALA A 95 17.00 19.72 -11.35
C ALA A 95 17.31 19.32 -12.81
N SER A 96 18.33 18.49 -13.06
CA SER A 96 18.72 18.01 -14.39
C SER A 96 17.85 16.87 -14.92
N MET A 97 16.90 16.34 -14.12
CA MET A 97 16.09 15.19 -14.53
C MET A 97 15.25 15.49 -15.77
N GLY A 98 15.34 14.61 -16.76
CA GLY A 98 14.51 14.67 -17.97
C GLY A 98 13.10 14.11 -17.79
N GLY A 99 12.31 14.19 -18.84
CA GLY A 99 10.93 13.71 -18.90
C GLY A 99 9.93 14.66 -18.26
N SER A 100 8.95 14.14 -17.51
CA SER A 100 7.96 14.99 -16.80
C SER A 100 8.64 15.72 -15.64
N GLN A 101 8.48 17.04 -15.55
CA GLN A 101 9.15 17.91 -14.57
C GLN A 101 8.18 18.93 -13.99
N ILE A 102 8.51 19.46 -12.82
CA ILE A 102 7.97 20.72 -12.29
C ILE A 102 8.95 21.87 -12.45
N PHE A 103 10.05 21.61 -13.21
CA PHE A 103 11.12 22.56 -13.54
C PHE A 103 11.77 23.17 -12.31
N LEU A 104 12.29 22.30 -11.42
CA LEU A 104 13.10 22.74 -10.29
C LEU A 104 14.42 23.34 -10.77
N GLU A 105 14.81 24.47 -10.19
CA GLU A 105 16.12 25.04 -10.38
C GLU A 105 17.13 24.49 -9.35
N PRO A 106 18.42 24.38 -9.68
CA PRO A 106 19.45 24.01 -8.71
C PRO A 106 19.41 24.93 -7.49
N GLY A 107 19.32 24.34 -6.30
CA GLY A 107 19.23 25.09 -5.05
C GLY A 107 17.85 25.64 -4.68
N GLU A 108 16.85 25.50 -5.55
CA GLU A 108 15.47 25.89 -5.25
C GLU A 108 14.92 25.08 -4.05
N GLU A 109 14.20 25.76 -3.19
CA GLU A 109 13.55 25.17 -2.03
C GLU A 109 12.03 25.18 -2.17
N MET A 110 11.42 24.01 -2.13
CA MET A 110 9.96 23.83 -2.11
C MET A 110 9.53 23.02 -0.90
N THR A 111 8.28 23.16 -0.50
CA THR A 111 7.73 22.37 0.61
C THR A 111 7.54 20.91 0.19
N VAL A 112 7.61 19.97 1.16
CA VAL A 112 7.21 18.56 0.95
C VAL A 112 5.81 18.48 0.33
N ASN A 113 4.89 19.36 0.74
CA ASN A 113 3.55 19.46 0.18
C ASN A 113 3.58 19.76 -1.32
N ASP A 114 4.38 20.73 -1.76
CA ASP A 114 4.47 21.11 -3.17
C ASP A 114 5.21 20.05 -4.00
N MET A 115 6.23 19.41 -3.42
CA MET A 115 6.89 18.25 -4.03
C MET A 115 5.89 17.11 -4.27
N LEU A 116 5.03 16.79 -3.27
CA LEU A 116 3.97 15.79 -3.43
C LEU A 116 2.97 16.15 -4.53
N LYS A 117 2.55 17.44 -4.64
CA LYS A 117 1.72 17.90 -5.75
C LYS A 117 2.42 17.68 -7.09
N GLY A 118 3.69 18.07 -7.19
CA GLY A 118 4.51 17.86 -8.40
C GLY A 118 4.59 16.40 -8.82
N ILE A 119 4.79 15.49 -7.88
CA ILE A 119 4.89 14.04 -8.12
C ILE A 119 3.53 13.44 -8.51
N ALA A 120 2.48 13.73 -7.72
CA ALA A 120 1.18 13.08 -7.86
C ALA A 120 0.41 13.59 -9.10
N ILE A 121 0.41 14.90 -9.33
CA ILE A 121 -0.37 15.56 -10.39
C ILE A 121 0.45 15.65 -11.68
N GLY A 122 1.64 16.29 -11.61
CA GLY A 122 2.51 16.58 -12.74
C GLY A 122 3.45 15.44 -13.13
N SER A 123 3.57 14.42 -12.28
CA SER A 123 4.52 13.32 -12.50
C SER A 123 6.00 13.74 -12.49
N GLY A 124 6.38 14.82 -11.77
CA GLY A 124 7.74 15.41 -11.76
C GLY A 124 8.81 14.39 -11.38
N ASN A 125 9.77 14.18 -12.29
CA ASN A 125 10.96 13.37 -12.05
C ASN A 125 11.94 14.09 -11.14
N ASP A 126 12.13 15.39 -11.38
CA ASP A 126 12.91 16.31 -10.57
C ASP A 126 12.44 16.31 -9.11
N ALA A 127 11.14 16.48 -8.87
CA ALA A 127 10.56 16.41 -7.53
C ALA A 127 10.72 15.01 -6.89
N SER A 128 10.65 13.95 -7.68
CA SER A 128 10.83 12.59 -7.20
C SER A 128 12.26 12.33 -6.71
N VAL A 129 13.26 12.81 -7.46
CA VAL A 129 14.68 12.70 -7.10
C VAL A 129 15.00 13.61 -5.91
N ALA A 130 14.54 14.87 -5.91
CA ALA A 130 14.75 15.78 -4.78
C ALA A 130 14.19 15.19 -3.46
N MET A 131 12.99 14.61 -3.51
CA MET A 131 12.42 13.91 -2.33
C MET A 131 13.20 12.65 -1.95
N ALA A 132 13.73 11.91 -2.92
CA ALA A 132 14.56 10.73 -2.66
C ALA A 132 15.86 11.11 -1.94
N GLU A 133 16.54 12.16 -2.41
CA GLU A 133 17.75 12.69 -1.78
C GLU A 133 17.45 13.23 -0.37
N HIS A 134 16.36 13.96 -0.21
CA HIS A 134 15.93 14.52 1.07
C HIS A 134 15.67 13.43 2.13
N LEU A 135 14.99 12.35 1.74
CA LEU A 135 14.61 11.28 2.66
C LEU A 135 15.72 10.29 2.98
N ALA A 136 16.65 10.06 2.04
CA ALA A 136 17.65 9.01 2.14
C ALA A 136 19.10 9.49 2.00
N GLY A 137 19.33 10.78 1.74
CA GLY A 137 20.64 11.36 1.50
C GLY A 137 21.17 11.13 0.08
N SER A 138 20.60 10.18 -0.69
CA SER A 138 20.94 9.95 -2.11
C SER A 138 19.86 9.13 -2.80
N GLU A 139 19.78 9.24 -4.13
CA GLU A 139 18.90 8.40 -4.96
C GLU A 139 19.19 6.91 -4.72
N LYS A 140 20.46 6.50 -4.70
CA LYS A 140 20.87 5.10 -4.47
C LYS A 140 20.37 4.55 -3.13
N ALA A 141 20.48 5.32 -2.06
CA ALA A 141 19.97 4.93 -0.75
C ALA A 141 18.43 4.84 -0.75
N PHE A 142 17.76 5.76 -1.45
CA PHE A 142 16.32 5.73 -1.61
C PHE A 142 15.83 4.49 -2.39
N VAL A 143 16.51 4.12 -3.47
CA VAL A 143 16.23 2.89 -4.24
C VAL A 143 16.38 1.65 -3.35
N THR A 144 17.39 1.63 -2.46
CA THR A 144 17.51 0.57 -1.45
C THR A 144 16.29 0.53 -0.52
N MET A 145 15.77 1.70 -0.09
CA MET A 145 14.53 1.77 0.69
C MET A 145 13.31 1.30 -0.10
N MET A 146 13.19 1.64 -1.40
CA MET A 146 12.11 1.17 -2.28
C MET A 146 12.09 -0.35 -2.36
N ASN A 147 13.23 -0.99 -2.63
CA ASN A 147 13.33 -2.45 -2.72
C ASN A 147 13.12 -3.14 -1.37
N LYS A 148 13.57 -2.55 -0.26
CA LYS A 148 13.26 -3.03 1.09
C LYS A 148 11.75 -2.98 1.36
N LYS A 149 11.08 -1.88 1.00
CA LYS A 149 9.62 -1.74 1.15
C LYS A 149 8.88 -2.74 0.24
N ALA A 150 9.32 -2.94 -1.00
CA ALA A 150 8.78 -3.95 -1.90
C ALA A 150 8.83 -5.35 -1.28
N LYS A 151 9.98 -5.73 -0.70
CA LYS A 151 10.13 -7.00 0.02
C LYS A 151 9.20 -7.10 1.24
N GLN A 152 9.05 -6.03 2.02
CA GLN A 152 8.15 -5.98 3.17
C GLN A 152 6.68 -6.15 2.76
N LEU A 153 6.29 -5.65 1.59
CA LEU A 153 4.95 -5.80 1.03
C LEU A 153 4.74 -7.14 0.31
N GLY A 154 5.76 -8.00 0.24
CA GLY A 154 5.67 -9.29 -0.43
C GLY A 154 5.59 -9.19 -1.96
N LEU A 155 6.05 -8.10 -2.56
CA LEU A 155 6.07 -7.89 -4.00
C LEU A 155 7.18 -8.73 -4.64
N LYS A 156 6.80 -9.91 -5.15
CA LYS A 156 7.78 -10.92 -5.60
C LYS A 156 8.38 -10.63 -6.97
N ASN A 157 7.65 -9.87 -7.79
CA ASN A 157 8.01 -9.61 -9.18
C ASN A 157 8.21 -8.10 -9.43
N THR A 158 8.79 -7.40 -8.45
CA THR A 158 9.08 -5.97 -8.52
C THR A 158 10.51 -5.68 -8.13
N HIS A 159 11.20 -4.91 -8.96
CA HIS A 159 12.53 -4.38 -8.67
C HIS A 159 12.63 -2.93 -9.15
N PHE A 160 13.10 -2.05 -8.29
CA PHE A 160 13.30 -0.64 -8.58
C PHE A 160 14.79 -0.34 -8.76
N ALA A 161 15.10 0.43 -9.79
CA ALA A 161 16.45 0.93 -10.06
C ALA A 161 16.55 2.47 -10.01
N ASN A 162 15.39 3.17 -9.97
CA ASN A 162 15.30 4.62 -9.77
C ASN A 162 13.93 5.00 -9.17
N PRO A 163 13.74 6.22 -8.62
CA PRO A 163 12.48 6.67 -8.01
C PRO A 163 11.45 7.21 -9.01
N THR A 164 11.77 7.29 -10.29
CA THR A 164 11.00 8.02 -11.32
C THR A 164 10.27 7.10 -12.28
N GLY A 165 10.84 5.93 -12.58
CA GLY A 165 10.38 5.01 -13.62
C GLY A 165 10.93 5.35 -15.01
N LEU A 166 12.00 6.14 -15.10
CA LEU A 166 12.76 6.29 -16.33
C LEU A 166 13.36 4.94 -16.75
N PRO A 167 13.46 4.66 -18.06
CA PRO A 167 13.96 3.39 -18.55
C PRO A 167 15.38 3.10 -18.07
N VAL A 168 15.56 1.96 -17.44
CA VAL A 168 16.87 1.44 -17.03
C VAL A 168 16.74 -0.08 -16.88
N LYS A 169 17.85 -0.78 -17.08
CA LYS A 169 17.91 -2.23 -16.93
C LYS A 169 17.43 -2.65 -15.52
N ASP A 170 16.76 -3.78 -15.44
CA ASP A 170 16.29 -4.39 -14.20
C ASP A 170 15.28 -3.52 -13.39
N HIS A 171 14.52 -2.65 -14.08
CA HIS A 171 13.44 -1.86 -13.49
C HIS A 171 12.09 -2.36 -13.98
N TYR A 172 11.41 -3.14 -13.16
CA TYR A 172 10.16 -3.81 -13.54
C TYR A 172 9.20 -3.95 -12.37
N SER A 173 7.94 -4.18 -12.69
CA SER A 173 6.87 -4.56 -11.76
C SER A 173 5.80 -5.34 -12.52
N THR A 174 4.76 -5.77 -11.80
CA THR A 174 3.60 -6.46 -12.39
C THR A 174 2.31 -5.70 -12.10
N ALA A 175 1.24 -6.00 -12.83
CA ALA A 175 -0.06 -5.38 -12.55
C ALA A 175 -0.55 -5.71 -11.13
N TYR A 176 -0.33 -6.94 -10.67
CA TYR A 176 -0.68 -7.35 -9.31
C TYR A 176 0.13 -6.58 -8.26
N ASP A 177 1.46 -6.52 -8.41
CA ASP A 177 2.32 -5.82 -7.45
C ASP A 177 2.01 -4.31 -7.42
N MET A 178 1.69 -3.70 -8.58
CA MET A 178 1.23 -2.31 -8.64
C MET A 178 -0.10 -2.10 -7.91
N ALA A 179 -1.04 -3.05 -8.00
CA ALA A 179 -2.27 -2.98 -7.25
C ALA A 179 -2.04 -3.08 -5.74
N MET A 180 -1.12 -3.95 -5.30
CA MET A 180 -0.73 -4.06 -3.89
C MET A 180 -0.04 -2.79 -3.39
N MET A 181 0.83 -2.18 -4.19
CA MET A 181 1.41 -0.88 -3.86
C MET A 181 0.35 0.22 -3.76
N ALA A 182 -0.60 0.27 -4.69
CA ALA A 182 -1.69 1.23 -4.61
C ALA A 182 -2.58 0.99 -3.38
N LYS A 183 -2.86 -0.27 -3.01
CA LYS A 183 -3.55 -0.63 -1.76
C LYS A 183 -2.78 -0.11 -0.55
N GLU A 184 -1.46 -0.28 -0.50
CA GLU A 184 -0.62 0.25 0.58
C GLU A 184 -0.67 1.78 0.63
N LEU A 185 -0.49 2.46 -0.50
CA LEU A 185 -0.54 3.91 -0.58
C LEU A 185 -1.88 4.48 -0.10
N LEU A 186 -2.97 3.81 -0.41
CA LEU A 186 -4.34 4.19 -0.01
C LEU A 186 -4.66 3.94 1.47
N LYS A 187 -3.72 3.43 2.26
CA LYS A 187 -3.81 3.45 3.74
C LYS A 187 -3.65 4.86 4.31
N TYR A 188 -3.00 5.75 3.58
CA TYR A 188 -2.82 7.14 3.94
C TYR A 188 -3.96 7.98 3.37
N ASP A 189 -5.01 8.23 4.15
CA ASP A 189 -6.25 8.89 3.69
C ASP A 189 -6.01 10.20 2.94
N LYS A 190 -4.95 10.94 3.32
CA LYS A 190 -4.62 12.23 2.71
C LYS A 190 -4.07 12.13 1.28
N ILE A 191 -3.66 10.95 0.81
CA ILE A 191 -3.01 10.84 -0.50
C ILE A 191 -3.96 11.17 -1.65
N THR A 192 -5.25 10.84 -1.52
CA THR A 192 -6.25 11.15 -2.54
C THR A 192 -6.52 12.66 -2.70
N ASN A 193 -6.12 13.48 -1.70
CA ASN A 193 -6.13 14.92 -1.84
C ASN A 193 -5.10 15.45 -2.85
N TYR A 194 -4.11 14.64 -3.19
CA TYR A 194 -3.10 14.93 -4.23
C TYR A 194 -3.44 14.19 -5.52
N THR A 195 -3.58 12.87 -5.48
CA THR A 195 -3.79 12.05 -6.67
C THR A 195 -5.14 12.28 -7.34
N GLY A 196 -6.15 12.70 -6.59
CA GLY A 196 -7.52 12.98 -7.06
C GLY A 196 -7.73 14.40 -7.56
N LYS A 197 -6.75 15.31 -7.40
CA LYS A 197 -6.86 16.65 -7.95
C LYS A 197 -6.65 16.64 -9.45
N TYR A 198 -7.56 17.27 -10.19
CA TYR A 198 -7.42 17.40 -11.64
C TYR A 198 -6.35 18.42 -12.02
N GLU A 199 -6.31 19.56 -11.30
CA GLU A 199 -5.34 20.62 -11.50
C GLU A 199 -4.99 21.31 -10.19
N ASP A 200 -3.80 21.89 -10.11
CA ASP A 200 -3.31 22.70 -9.01
C ASP A 200 -2.19 23.63 -9.53
N TYR A 201 -1.65 24.44 -8.65
CA TYR A 201 -0.55 25.36 -8.98
C TYR A 201 0.60 25.18 -8.00
N LEU A 202 1.81 25.33 -8.51
CA LEU A 202 3.02 25.55 -7.71
C LEU A 202 3.46 27.00 -7.83
N ARG A 203 4.23 27.49 -6.85
CA ARG A 203 4.78 28.85 -6.85
C ARG A 203 3.71 29.94 -7.08
N GLN A 204 2.51 29.78 -6.49
CA GLN A 204 1.31 30.59 -6.79
C GLN A 204 1.53 32.10 -6.64
N ASN A 205 2.40 32.52 -5.70
CA ASN A 205 2.62 33.92 -5.34
C ASN A 205 3.93 34.45 -5.92
N THR A 206 4.44 33.85 -6.99
CA THR A 206 5.67 34.25 -7.65
C THR A 206 5.43 34.43 -9.17
N ASP A 207 6.36 35.08 -9.84
CA ASP A 207 6.43 35.20 -11.32
C ASP A 207 6.68 33.83 -12.01
N LYS A 208 7.14 32.82 -11.23
CA LYS A 208 7.37 31.44 -11.70
C LYS A 208 6.17 30.52 -11.42
N LYS A 209 4.95 31.07 -11.33
CA LYS A 209 3.74 30.28 -11.16
C LYS A 209 3.65 29.16 -12.18
N PHE A 210 3.48 27.92 -11.73
CA PHE A 210 3.43 26.73 -12.57
C PHE A 210 2.11 25.98 -12.42
N TRP A 211 1.40 25.79 -13.53
CA TRP A 211 0.13 25.07 -13.59
C TRP A 211 0.35 23.59 -13.72
N LEU A 212 -0.17 22.82 -12.79
CA LEU A 212 -0.18 21.36 -12.79
C LEU A 212 -1.51 20.84 -13.34
N VAL A 213 -1.45 19.93 -14.29
CA VAL A 213 -2.64 19.19 -14.78
C VAL A 213 -2.41 17.69 -14.60
N ASN A 214 -3.36 17.02 -13.98
CA ASN A 214 -3.24 15.60 -13.69
C ASN A 214 -3.17 14.77 -14.97
N THR A 215 -2.14 13.94 -15.04
CA THR A 215 -1.92 13.01 -16.16
C THR A 215 -2.98 11.91 -16.22
N ASN A 216 -3.66 11.64 -15.10
CA ASN A 216 -4.84 10.76 -15.04
C ASN A 216 -6.12 11.56 -15.29
N ARG A 217 -6.54 11.64 -16.53
CA ARG A 217 -7.76 12.37 -16.91
C ARG A 217 -9.03 11.80 -16.28
N LEU A 218 -9.05 10.53 -15.84
CA LEU A 218 -10.24 9.91 -15.25
C LEU A 218 -10.64 10.57 -13.93
N VAL A 219 -9.75 11.28 -13.24
CA VAL A 219 -10.10 12.04 -12.03
C VAL A 219 -11.15 13.13 -12.30
N LYS A 220 -11.25 13.61 -13.55
CA LYS A 220 -12.28 14.57 -13.98
C LYS A 220 -13.45 13.87 -14.67
N PHE A 221 -13.18 12.83 -15.48
CA PHE A 221 -14.15 12.29 -16.43
C PHE A 221 -14.81 10.99 -15.98
N TYR A 222 -14.44 10.41 -14.84
CA TYR A 222 -15.10 9.25 -14.27
C TYR A 222 -15.44 9.49 -12.80
N GLN A 223 -16.73 9.55 -12.49
CA GLN A 223 -17.21 9.81 -11.13
C GLN A 223 -16.69 8.77 -10.13
N GLY A 224 -15.98 9.25 -9.10
CA GLY A 224 -15.41 8.43 -8.03
C GLY A 224 -13.95 8.09 -8.20
N VAL A 225 -13.33 8.34 -9.37
CA VAL A 225 -11.87 8.22 -9.52
C VAL A 225 -11.15 9.35 -8.78
N ASP A 226 -10.24 8.98 -7.87
CA ASP A 226 -9.45 9.93 -7.06
C ASP A 226 -7.95 9.54 -7.01
N GLY A 227 -7.46 8.82 -7.99
CA GLY A 227 -6.04 8.45 -8.14
C GLY A 227 -5.83 7.35 -9.18
N VAL A 228 -4.65 6.79 -9.27
CA VAL A 228 -3.43 6.99 -8.49
C VAL A 228 -2.33 7.58 -9.39
N LYS A 229 -1.89 6.86 -10.45
CA LYS A 229 -0.74 7.27 -11.27
C LYS A 229 -0.76 6.65 -12.66
N THR A 230 -0.47 7.47 -13.68
CA THR A 230 -0.20 7.03 -15.05
C THR A 230 1.27 6.71 -15.24
N GLY A 231 1.58 5.93 -16.27
CA GLY A 231 2.94 5.70 -16.76
C GLY A 231 2.98 5.70 -18.29
N PHE A 232 4.05 6.19 -18.88
CA PHE A 232 4.34 6.08 -20.30
C PHE A 232 5.84 6.10 -20.56
N THR A 233 6.29 5.16 -21.34
CA THR A 233 7.57 5.18 -22.08
C THR A 233 7.34 4.47 -23.42
N GLY A 234 8.26 4.59 -24.37
CA GLY A 234 8.17 3.88 -25.65
C GLY A 234 8.00 2.36 -25.49
N GLU A 235 8.66 1.77 -24.49
CA GLU A 235 8.62 0.34 -24.16
C GLU A 235 7.37 -0.06 -23.35
N ALA A 236 7.09 0.71 -22.29
CA ALA A 236 5.95 0.43 -21.39
C ALA A 236 4.60 0.67 -22.07
N LYS A 237 4.55 1.50 -23.10
CA LYS A 237 3.32 2.05 -23.67
C LYS A 237 2.50 2.79 -22.61
N TYR A 238 1.20 2.91 -22.78
CA TYR A 238 0.33 3.64 -21.85
C TYR A 238 -0.14 2.74 -20.71
N CYS A 239 0.25 3.12 -19.50
CA CYS A 239 -0.06 2.40 -18.27
C CYS A 239 -0.89 3.30 -17.32
N LEU A 240 -1.69 2.68 -16.44
CA LEU A 240 -2.44 3.37 -15.41
C LEU A 240 -2.71 2.43 -14.25
N THR A 241 -2.38 2.88 -13.06
CA THR A 241 -2.96 2.39 -11.80
C THR A 241 -4.02 3.41 -11.39
N ALA A 242 -5.29 3.03 -11.44
CA ALA A 242 -6.43 3.86 -11.05
C ALA A 242 -7.08 3.33 -9.78
N THR A 243 -7.67 4.22 -8.98
CA THR A 243 -8.57 3.86 -7.91
C THR A 243 -9.85 4.68 -8.01
N ALA A 244 -10.97 4.03 -7.69
CA ALA A 244 -12.27 4.68 -7.65
C ALA A 244 -13.04 4.24 -6.41
N LYS A 245 -13.85 5.16 -5.85
CA LYS A 245 -14.73 4.88 -4.71
C LYS A 245 -16.17 5.25 -5.07
N LYS A 246 -17.10 4.28 -4.89
CA LYS A 246 -18.54 4.53 -4.96
C LYS A 246 -19.20 3.94 -3.71
N GLY A 247 -19.86 4.80 -2.93
CA GLY A 247 -20.38 4.41 -1.62
C GLY A 247 -19.25 3.90 -0.69
N ASN A 248 -19.42 2.69 -0.18
CA ASN A 248 -18.44 2.05 0.70
C ASN A 248 -17.37 1.24 -0.05
N MET A 249 -17.53 1.00 -1.33
CA MET A 249 -16.62 0.17 -2.12
C MET A 249 -15.55 1.01 -2.78
N ARG A 250 -14.28 0.62 -2.58
CA ARG A 250 -13.13 1.17 -3.30
C ARG A 250 -12.44 0.06 -4.06
N VAL A 251 -12.16 0.30 -5.33
CA VAL A 251 -11.48 -0.63 -6.21
C VAL A 251 -10.19 -0.04 -6.76
N ILE A 252 -9.29 -0.91 -7.16
CA ILE A 252 -8.03 -0.55 -7.81
C ILE A 252 -7.97 -1.32 -9.12
N ALA A 253 -7.79 -0.59 -10.22
CA ALA A 253 -7.65 -1.14 -11.56
C ALA A 253 -6.28 -0.77 -12.11
N VAL A 254 -5.51 -1.76 -12.56
CA VAL A 254 -4.19 -1.56 -13.16
C VAL A 254 -4.19 -2.07 -14.59
N VAL A 255 -3.67 -1.25 -15.50
CA VAL A 255 -3.46 -1.57 -16.92
C VAL A 255 -2.03 -1.27 -17.30
N PHE A 256 -1.37 -2.24 -17.94
CA PHE A 256 -0.07 -2.08 -18.59
C PHE A 256 -0.22 -2.25 -20.10
N GLY A 257 0.54 -1.45 -20.83
CA GLY A 257 0.83 -1.71 -22.25
C GLY A 257 -0.34 -1.49 -23.20
N ALA A 258 -1.22 -0.54 -22.94
CA ALA A 258 -2.20 -0.08 -23.93
C ALA A 258 -1.53 0.78 -24.99
N GLU A 259 -1.93 0.67 -26.27
CA GLU A 259 -1.27 1.39 -27.37
C GLU A 259 -1.58 2.90 -27.37
N THR A 260 -2.72 3.30 -26.81
CA THR A 260 -3.15 4.70 -26.76
C THR A 260 -3.68 5.11 -25.38
N PRO A 261 -3.64 6.42 -25.02
CA PRO A 261 -4.29 6.91 -23.80
C PRO A 261 -5.78 6.62 -23.75
N LYS A 262 -6.46 6.64 -24.90
CA LYS A 262 -7.91 6.36 -25.02
C LYS A 262 -8.20 4.89 -24.68
N GLU A 263 -7.43 3.96 -25.26
CA GLU A 263 -7.59 2.52 -24.97
C GLU A 263 -7.31 2.24 -23.48
N ARG A 264 -6.21 2.78 -22.94
CA ARG A 264 -5.89 2.65 -21.50
C ARG A 264 -7.08 3.09 -20.64
N ASN A 265 -7.62 4.27 -20.89
CA ASN A 265 -8.75 4.79 -20.12
C ASN A 265 -9.99 3.92 -20.28
N THR A 266 -10.32 3.50 -21.50
CA THR A 266 -11.46 2.62 -21.78
C THR A 266 -11.34 1.29 -21.04
N GLN A 267 -10.16 0.64 -21.06
CA GLN A 267 -9.95 -0.62 -20.35
C GLN A 267 -10.17 -0.44 -18.83
N VAL A 268 -9.63 0.65 -18.26
CA VAL A 268 -9.81 0.96 -16.82
C VAL A 268 -11.27 1.23 -16.50
N THR A 269 -11.98 2.04 -17.27
CA THR A 269 -13.41 2.34 -17.00
C THR A 269 -14.28 1.08 -17.09
N GLN A 270 -14.06 0.21 -18.07
CA GLN A 270 -14.75 -1.07 -18.16
C GLN A 270 -14.56 -1.96 -16.92
N MET A 271 -13.30 -2.04 -16.41
CA MET A 271 -13.03 -2.78 -15.18
C MET A 271 -13.71 -2.15 -13.96
N LEU A 272 -13.69 -0.81 -13.84
CA LEU A 272 -14.35 -0.11 -12.74
C LEU A 272 -15.87 -0.32 -12.78
N ASP A 273 -16.48 -0.21 -13.95
CA ASP A 273 -17.92 -0.44 -14.15
C ASP A 273 -18.30 -1.89 -13.81
N TYR A 274 -17.51 -2.87 -14.27
CA TYR A 274 -17.70 -4.27 -13.90
C TYR A 274 -17.71 -4.46 -12.38
N ALA A 275 -16.71 -3.92 -11.68
CA ALA A 275 -16.63 -4.04 -10.22
C ALA A 275 -17.88 -3.46 -9.54
N PHE A 276 -18.20 -2.19 -9.86
CA PHE A 276 -19.32 -1.50 -9.22
C PHE A 276 -20.70 -2.03 -9.62
N ASN A 277 -20.83 -2.68 -10.77
CA ASN A 277 -22.08 -3.31 -11.17
C ASN A 277 -22.29 -4.68 -10.54
N GLN A 278 -21.21 -5.47 -10.34
CA GLN A 278 -21.31 -6.85 -9.87
C GLN A 278 -21.15 -6.99 -8.35
N TYR A 279 -20.42 -6.08 -7.69
CA TYR A 279 -20.01 -6.25 -6.31
C TYR A 279 -20.41 -5.08 -5.43
N GLN A 280 -20.44 -5.34 -4.14
CA GLN A 280 -20.62 -4.36 -3.07
C GLN A 280 -19.76 -4.71 -1.87
N THR A 281 -19.42 -3.69 -1.09
CA THR A 281 -18.61 -3.84 0.12
C THR A 281 -19.40 -3.38 1.34
N THR A 282 -19.41 -4.19 2.39
CA THR A 282 -19.99 -3.86 3.70
C THR A 282 -18.83 -3.60 4.67
N PRO A 283 -18.63 -2.36 5.15
CA PRO A 283 -17.60 -2.04 6.13
C PRO A 283 -17.86 -2.73 7.47
N LEU A 284 -16.80 -3.28 8.08
CA LEU A 284 -16.82 -3.82 9.44
C LEU A 284 -16.08 -2.90 10.41
N TYR A 285 -14.86 -2.51 10.06
CA TYR A 285 -14.01 -1.67 10.91
C TYR A 285 -13.31 -0.60 10.07
N LYS A 286 -13.16 0.60 10.65
CA LYS A 286 -12.30 1.66 10.10
C LYS A 286 -10.84 1.37 10.46
N ARG A 287 -9.88 2.00 9.78
CA ARG A 287 -8.47 2.02 10.20
C ARG A 287 -8.36 2.59 11.62
N ASN A 288 -7.45 2.05 12.44
CA ASN A 288 -7.26 2.40 13.85
C ASN A 288 -8.47 2.09 14.76
N ALA A 289 -9.42 1.25 14.32
CA ALA A 289 -10.49 0.78 15.19
C ALA A 289 -9.90 -0.11 16.30
N LEU A 290 -10.24 0.20 17.55
CA LEU A 290 -9.83 -0.60 18.70
C LEU A 290 -10.52 -1.97 18.64
N ILE A 291 -9.74 -3.04 18.63
CA ILE A 291 -10.22 -4.41 18.61
C ILE A 291 -10.12 -5.04 20.01
N VAL A 292 -8.96 -4.96 20.64
CA VAL A 292 -8.70 -5.54 21.96
C VAL A 292 -7.56 -4.79 22.67
N LYS A 293 -7.54 -4.90 24.00
CA LYS A 293 -6.37 -4.50 24.81
C LYS A 293 -5.57 -5.74 25.17
N ALA A 294 -4.36 -5.86 24.63
CA ALA A 294 -3.47 -6.99 24.85
C ALA A 294 -2.48 -6.72 25.99
N SER A 295 -2.17 -7.74 26.77
CA SER A 295 -1.12 -7.68 27.79
C SER A 295 0.26 -7.71 27.14
N VAL A 296 1.20 -6.92 27.68
CA VAL A 296 2.59 -6.86 27.21
C VAL A 296 3.53 -7.17 28.37
N SER A 297 4.38 -8.18 28.19
CA SER A 297 5.39 -8.54 29.17
C SER A 297 6.61 -7.60 29.07
N LYS A 298 7.29 -7.36 30.20
CA LYS A 298 8.49 -6.50 30.32
C LYS A 298 8.32 -5.05 29.84
N GLY A 299 7.07 -4.59 29.62
CA GLY A 299 6.80 -3.22 29.18
C GLY A 299 6.66 -2.22 30.34
N ASP A 300 6.96 -0.94 30.05
CA ASP A 300 6.64 0.20 30.92
C ASP A 300 5.11 0.34 31.13
N GLN A 301 4.32 -0.19 30.19
CA GLN A 301 2.87 -0.34 30.28
C GLN A 301 2.50 -1.82 30.32
N LYS A 302 1.48 -2.18 31.13
CA LYS A 302 0.97 -3.56 31.25
C LYS A 302 0.17 -4.01 30.04
N LYS A 303 -0.48 -3.06 29.35
CA LYS A 303 -1.39 -3.32 28.23
C LYS A 303 -1.15 -2.32 27.11
N VAL A 304 -1.39 -2.76 25.89
CA VAL A 304 -1.40 -1.92 24.68
C VAL A 304 -2.73 -2.06 23.97
N ASN A 305 -3.23 -0.98 23.38
CA ASN A 305 -4.36 -1.04 22.49
C ASN A 305 -3.93 -1.69 21.17
N VAL A 306 -4.69 -2.69 20.74
CA VAL A 306 -4.52 -3.39 19.48
C VAL A 306 -5.61 -2.91 18.54
N VAL A 307 -5.19 -2.39 17.39
CA VAL A 307 -6.07 -1.74 16.42
C VAL A 307 -5.91 -2.34 15.02
N THR A 308 -6.89 -2.08 14.16
CA THR A 308 -6.81 -2.42 12.74
C THR A 308 -5.77 -1.56 12.03
N SER A 309 -4.92 -2.17 11.21
CA SER A 309 -3.90 -1.47 10.41
C SER A 309 -4.49 -0.75 9.20
N GLU A 310 -5.65 -1.21 8.72
CA GLU A 310 -6.36 -0.74 7.53
C GLU A 310 -7.88 -0.85 7.72
N PRO A 311 -8.71 -0.23 6.86
CA PRO A 311 -10.14 -0.48 6.85
C PRO A 311 -10.42 -1.95 6.52
N ILE A 312 -11.40 -2.54 7.18
CA ILE A 312 -11.78 -3.94 7.02
C ILE A 312 -13.23 -4.00 6.58
N SER A 313 -13.47 -4.71 5.48
CA SER A 313 -14.77 -4.83 4.85
C SER A 313 -15.04 -6.25 4.39
N ILE A 314 -16.28 -6.54 4.05
CA ILE A 314 -16.68 -7.78 3.37
C ILE A 314 -17.09 -7.46 1.97
N LEU A 315 -16.47 -8.13 1.01
CA LEU A 315 -16.85 -8.11 -0.40
C LEU A 315 -17.92 -9.17 -0.67
N THR A 316 -19.00 -8.78 -1.35
CA THR A 316 -20.04 -9.71 -1.82
C THR A 316 -20.51 -9.33 -3.21
N LYS A 317 -21.07 -10.28 -3.95
CA LYS A 317 -21.88 -9.93 -5.14
C LYS A 317 -23.09 -9.13 -4.67
N LYS A 318 -23.56 -8.20 -5.49
CA LYS A 318 -24.80 -7.44 -5.20
C LYS A 318 -25.97 -8.38 -4.94
N GLY A 319 -26.79 -8.05 -3.95
CA GLY A 319 -27.93 -8.88 -3.51
C GLY A 319 -27.56 -10.07 -2.61
N ALA A 320 -26.28 -10.38 -2.42
CA ALA A 320 -25.90 -11.46 -1.51
C ALA A 320 -25.98 -11.03 -0.03
N SER A 321 -26.48 -11.93 0.83
CA SER A 321 -26.59 -11.69 2.28
C SER A 321 -25.22 -11.65 2.96
N THR A 322 -25.09 -10.79 3.98
CA THR A 322 -23.93 -10.72 4.89
C THR A 322 -24.25 -11.26 6.30
N LYS A 323 -25.41 -11.93 6.49
CA LYS A 323 -25.91 -12.35 7.82
C LYS A 323 -25.02 -13.39 8.53
N ASP A 324 -24.27 -14.21 7.78
CA ASP A 324 -23.48 -15.32 8.35
C ASP A 324 -21.98 -14.96 8.49
N VAL A 325 -21.70 -13.71 8.84
CA VAL A 325 -20.33 -13.24 8.98
C VAL A 325 -19.94 -13.19 10.45
N THR A 326 -18.81 -13.79 10.78
CA THR A 326 -18.19 -13.77 12.11
C THR A 326 -16.76 -13.28 12.03
N THR A 327 -16.28 -12.70 13.12
CA THR A 327 -14.90 -12.25 13.24
C THR A 327 -14.20 -13.00 14.37
N GLU A 328 -12.96 -13.37 14.16
CA GLU A 328 -12.09 -14.04 15.13
C GLU A 328 -10.78 -13.26 15.26
N VAL A 329 -10.36 -13.02 16.51
CA VAL A 329 -9.08 -12.35 16.80
C VAL A 329 -8.06 -13.41 17.18
N LYS A 330 -6.95 -13.49 16.43
CA LYS A 330 -5.82 -14.34 16.75
C LYS A 330 -4.63 -13.45 17.11
N MET A 331 -4.28 -13.43 18.39
CA MET A 331 -3.12 -12.68 18.88
C MET A 331 -1.83 -13.48 18.71
N ASN A 332 -0.71 -12.79 18.49
CA ASN A 332 0.61 -13.40 18.60
C ASN A 332 0.84 -13.82 20.06
N GLN A 333 1.50 -14.97 20.23
CA GLN A 333 1.84 -15.46 21.57
C GLN A 333 2.90 -14.53 22.17
N ASP A 334 2.78 -14.25 23.48
CA ASP A 334 3.76 -13.55 24.32
C ASP A 334 4.24 -12.19 23.78
N LEU A 335 3.32 -11.23 23.65
CA LEU A 335 3.71 -9.86 23.35
C LEU A 335 4.68 -9.33 24.41
N LYS A 336 5.88 -8.95 23.94
CA LYS A 336 6.99 -8.50 24.80
C LYS A 336 7.50 -7.14 24.34
N ALA A 337 7.75 -6.26 25.31
CA ALA A 337 8.41 -4.99 25.01
C ALA A 337 9.89 -5.20 24.60
N PRO A 338 10.46 -4.29 23.75
CA PRO A 338 9.81 -3.11 23.24
C PRO A 338 8.87 -3.41 22.06
N LEU A 339 7.73 -2.71 21.96
CA LEU A 339 6.84 -2.72 20.81
C LEU A 339 6.81 -1.33 20.17
N GLN A 340 6.80 -1.27 18.86
CA GLN A 340 6.66 -0.02 18.12
C GLN A 340 5.21 0.19 17.66
N LYS A 341 4.78 1.45 17.59
CA LYS A 341 3.52 1.82 16.93
C LYS A 341 3.49 1.26 15.51
N GLY A 342 2.41 0.57 15.15
CA GLY A 342 2.24 -0.07 13.85
C GLY A 342 2.88 -1.46 13.72
N GLU A 343 3.53 -1.97 14.77
CA GLU A 343 4.05 -3.34 14.81
C GLU A 343 2.91 -4.35 14.86
N GLU A 344 3.01 -5.40 14.03
CA GLU A 344 1.99 -6.45 13.95
C GLU A 344 2.00 -7.32 15.21
N VAL A 345 0.86 -7.39 15.87
CA VAL A 345 0.67 -8.10 17.14
C VAL A 345 -0.41 -9.17 17.09
N GLY A 346 -1.03 -9.37 15.95
CA GLY A 346 -2.06 -10.38 15.72
C GLY A 346 -2.76 -10.22 14.38
N MET A 347 -3.80 -11.03 14.19
CA MET A 347 -4.63 -11.07 12.97
C MET A 347 -6.10 -11.00 13.33
N LEU A 348 -6.89 -10.25 12.55
CA LEU A 348 -8.35 -10.35 12.52
C LEU A 348 -8.74 -11.24 11.34
N ILE A 349 -9.43 -12.34 11.65
CA ILE A 349 -9.90 -13.32 10.66
C ILE A 349 -11.40 -13.10 10.47
N ILE A 350 -11.83 -12.92 9.22
CA ILE A 350 -13.23 -12.77 8.86
C ILE A 350 -13.70 -14.06 8.22
N LYS A 351 -14.75 -14.64 8.76
CA LYS A 351 -15.36 -15.88 8.27
C LYS A 351 -16.77 -15.61 7.77
N LYS A 352 -17.14 -16.24 6.66
CA LYS A 352 -18.52 -16.30 6.15
C LYS A 352 -18.95 -17.76 6.05
N LYS A 353 -20.04 -18.14 6.71
CA LYS A 353 -20.47 -19.54 6.80
C LYS A 353 -19.34 -20.48 7.26
N GLY A 354 -18.52 -20.03 8.23
CA GLY A 354 -17.38 -20.79 8.76
C GLY A 354 -16.10 -20.78 7.90
N GLN A 355 -16.16 -20.36 6.63
CA GLN A 355 -14.99 -20.27 5.76
C GLN A 355 -14.31 -18.90 5.89
N VAL A 356 -12.97 -18.90 5.93
CA VAL A 356 -12.17 -17.67 5.96
C VAL A 356 -12.30 -16.94 4.63
N VAL A 357 -12.80 -15.70 4.66
CA VAL A 357 -12.98 -14.85 3.47
C VAL A 357 -12.00 -13.68 3.43
N SER A 358 -11.43 -13.28 4.56
CA SER A 358 -10.40 -12.25 4.64
C SER A 358 -9.61 -12.36 5.94
N GLN A 359 -8.36 -11.88 5.92
CA GLN A 359 -7.49 -11.74 7.09
C GLN A 359 -6.82 -10.38 7.03
N SER A 360 -6.74 -9.69 8.15
CA SER A 360 -6.08 -8.39 8.26
C SER A 360 -5.19 -8.33 9.48
N PRO A 361 -3.96 -7.78 9.36
CA PRO A 361 -3.08 -7.62 10.49
C PRO A 361 -3.64 -6.63 11.51
N LEU A 362 -3.51 -6.98 12.78
CA LEU A 362 -3.75 -6.12 13.92
C LEU A 362 -2.43 -5.58 14.43
N VAL A 363 -2.39 -4.28 14.73
CA VAL A 363 -1.16 -3.60 15.08
C VAL A 363 -1.24 -2.89 16.43
N SER A 364 -0.08 -2.68 17.04
CA SER A 364 0.05 -1.84 18.24
C SER A 364 -0.31 -0.39 17.92
N GLN A 365 -1.22 0.20 18.69
CA GLN A 365 -1.61 1.61 18.52
C GLN A 365 -0.53 2.59 18.97
N GLY A 366 0.34 2.18 19.89
CA GLY A 366 1.38 3.01 20.46
C GLY A 366 2.68 2.26 20.68
N ASN A 367 3.71 3.02 21.08
CA ASN A 367 4.97 2.45 21.53
C ASN A 367 4.84 1.94 22.96
N VAL A 368 5.46 0.78 23.25
CA VAL A 368 5.67 0.27 24.60
C VAL A 368 7.18 0.09 24.78
N LYS A 369 7.78 0.84 25.69
CA LYS A 369 9.22 0.75 26.00
C LYS A 369 9.49 -0.41 26.96
N GLU A 370 10.71 -0.93 26.98
CA GLU A 370 11.10 -1.84 28.06
C GLU A 370 11.02 -1.14 29.41
N ALA A 371 10.42 -1.81 30.38
CA ALA A 371 10.41 -1.35 31.77
C ALA A 371 11.81 -1.46 32.37
N SER A 372 12.23 -0.45 33.15
CA SER A 372 13.46 -0.57 33.93
C SER A 372 13.35 -1.73 34.92
N TRP A 373 14.50 -2.35 35.25
CA TRP A 373 14.56 -3.43 36.28
C TRP A 373 13.84 -3.04 37.58
N TRP A 374 13.98 -1.80 37.99
CA TRP A 374 13.38 -1.26 39.21
C TRP A 374 11.84 -1.18 39.12
N HIS A 375 11.32 -0.87 37.94
CA HIS A 375 9.88 -0.87 37.69
C HIS A 375 9.29 -2.29 37.72
N LEU A 376 10.00 -3.25 37.12
CA LEU A 376 9.60 -4.67 37.14
C LEU A 376 9.63 -5.24 38.54
N PHE A 377 10.67 -4.93 39.32
CA PHE A 377 10.81 -5.34 40.73
C PHE A 377 9.64 -4.83 41.59
N LYS A 378 9.37 -3.50 41.56
CA LYS A 378 8.19 -2.92 42.26
C LYS A 378 6.90 -3.58 41.90
N ARG A 379 6.73 -3.94 40.64
CA ARG A 379 5.53 -4.56 40.09
C ARG A 379 5.32 -5.99 40.59
N THR A 380 6.41 -6.75 40.76
CA THR A 380 6.40 -8.09 41.33
C THR A 380 6.11 -8.03 42.82
N MET A 381 6.76 -7.13 43.56
CA MET A 381 6.50 -6.94 45.01
C MET A 381 5.07 -6.46 45.30
N GLY A 382 4.49 -5.60 44.42
CA GLY A 382 3.09 -5.18 44.54
C GLY A 382 2.05 -6.29 44.31
N MET A 383 2.41 -7.36 43.60
CA MET A 383 1.56 -8.53 43.42
C MET A 383 1.49 -9.39 44.68
N PHE A 384 2.54 -9.39 45.52
CA PHE A 384 2.54 -10.12 46.81
C PHE A 384 1.73 -9.41 47.91
N ASN A 385 1.56 -8.07 47.82
CA ASN A 385 0.80 -7.29 48.81
C ASN A 385 -0.73 -7.28 48.55
N HIS A 386 -1.23 -7.87 47.47
CA HIS A 386 -2.69 -7.99 47.20
C HIS A 386 -3.24 -9.39 47.33
N SER A 387 -2.45 -10.34 47.87
CA SER A 387 -2.88 -11.73 48.15
C SER A 387 -2.96 -12.04 49.63
N SER A 388 -3.22 -11.05 50.49
CA SER A 388 -3.55 -11.24 51.89
C SER A 388 -4.93 -10.66 52.21
#